data_cefcc2a815428bf9f020d1134a5a4626
#
_entry.id   cefcc2a815428bf9f020d1134a5a4626
#
_cell.length_a   1.000
_cell.length_b   1.000
_cell.length_c   1.000
_cell.angle_alpha   90.00
_cell.angle_beta   90.00
_cell.angle_gamma   90.00
#
_symmetry.space_group_name_H-M   'P 1'
#
loop_
_entity.id
_entity.type
_entity.pdbx_description
1 polymer ?
#
loop_
_entity_poly.entity_id
_entity_poly.type
_entity_poly.pdbx_seq_one_letter_code
_entity_poly.pdbx_strand_id
1 'polypeptide(L)' 'MITNLDIVYQNLKTEGQKIVGFGKHKNNTYEFAYTIDRKYCNWCLTLEPRTFLMYDFQKYIIKMSDFGF' A
#
# COMPACT_ATOMS: atom_id res chain seq x y z
N MET A 1 25.97 -7.35 4.04
CA MET A 1 25.71 -6.10 4.79
C MET A 1 24.29 -5.60 4.49
N ILE A 2 23.53 -5.27 5.54
CA ILE A 2 22.17 -4.76 5.39
C ILE A 2 22.26 -3.24 5.21
N THR A 3 21.68 -2.73 4.11
CA THR A 3 21.63 -1.30 3.85
C THR A 3 20.29 -0.73 4.31
N ASN A 4 20.19 0.62 4.38
CA ASN A 4 18.91 1.28 4.66
C ASN A 4 17.85 0.91 3.63
N LEU A 5 18.26 0.74 2.37
CA LEU A 5 17.35 0.35 1.29
C LEU A 5 16.78 -1.05 1.52
N ASP A 6 17.64 -1.98 2.00
CA ASP A 6 17.18 -3.34 2.32
C ASP A 6 16.14 -3.33 3.44
N ILE A 7 16.35 -2.51 4.47
CA ILE A 7 15.42 -2.38 5.57
C ILE A 7 14.07 -1.85 5.08
N VAL A 8 14.07 -0.81 4.25
CA VAL A 8 12.84 -0.24 3.69
C VAL A 8 12.11 -1.27 2.85
N TYR A 9 12.83 -2.02 2.01
CA TYR A 9 12.22 -3.06 1.18
C TYR A 9 11.55 -4.13 2.03
N GLN A 10 12.20 -4.58 3.11
CA GLN A 10 11.63 -5.57 4.01
C GLN A 10 10.38 -5.03 4.71
N ASN A 11 10.40 -3.77 5.11
CA ASN A 11 9.24 -3.13 5.73
C ASN A 11 8.06 -3.06 4.75
N LEU A 12 8.31 -2.74 3.49
CA LEU A 12 7.27 -2.71 2.46
C LEU A 12 6.68 -4.10 2.21
N LYS A 13 7.51 -5.14 2.23
CA LYS A 13 7.02 -6.52 2.10
C LYS A 13 6.10 -6.89 3.24
N THR A 14 6.46 -6.52 4.45
CA THR A 14 5.65 -6.78 5.64
C THR A 14 4.33 -6.01 5.58
N GLU A 15 4.39 -4.71 5.25
CA GLU A 15 3.18 -3.88 5.11
C GLU A 15 2.26 -4.43 4.01
N GLY A 16 2.83 -4.96 2.94
CA GLY A 16 2.07 -5.52 1.83
C GLY A 16 1.20 -6.70 2.22
N GLN A 17 1.47 -7.35 3.35
CA GLN A 17 0.66 -8.47 3.83
C GLN A 17 -0.55 -8.02 4.64
N LYS A 18 -0.67 -6.75 4.96
CA LYS A 18 -1.84 -6.22 5.67
C LYS A 18 -3.07 -6.30 4.78
N ILE A 19 -4.22 -6.49 5.39
CA ILE A 19 -5.51 -6.51 4.68
C ILE A 19 -6.00 -5.08 4.52
N VAL A 20 -6.49 -4.75 3.32
CA VAL A 20 -6.99 -3.40 3.02
C VAL A 20 -8.11 -3.00 3.97
N GLY A 21 -9.08 -3.88 4.17
CA GLY A 21 -10.10 -3.72 5.19
C GLY A 21 -11.25 -2.78 4.85
N PHE A 22 -11.27 -2.21 3.64
CA PHE A 22 -12.37 -1.34 3.21
C PHE A 22 -12.53 -1.39 1.69
N GLY A 23 -13.70 -1.02 1.23
CA GLY A 23 -13.99 -0.83 -0.19
C GLY A 23 -13.89 -2.09 -1.03
N LYS A 24 -13.55 -1.89 -2.30
CA LYS A 24 -13.51 -2.94 -3.32
C LYS A 24 -12.57 -4.10 -2.94
N HIS A 25 -11.45 -3.78 -2.30
CA HIS A 25 -10.42 -4.75 -1.96
C HIS A 25 -10.38 -5.09 -0.47
N LYS A 26 -11.52 -5.00 0.21
CA LYS A 26 -11.61 -5.11 1.66
C LYS A 26 -11.03 -6.41 2.23
N ASN A 27 -11.08 -7.51 1.46
CA ASN A 27 -10.56 -8.81 1.91
C ASN A 27 -9.20 -9.15 1.30
N ASN A 28 -8.62 -8.26 0.54
CA ASN A 28 -7.35 -8.47 -0.13
C ASN A 28 -6.20 -7.80 0.61
N THR A 29 -4.99 -8.30 0.38
CA THR A 29 -3.80 -7.65 0.95
C THR A 29 -3.48 -6.36 0.20
N TYR A 30 -2.69 -5.49 0.84
CA TYR A 30 -2.16 -4.28 0.22
C TYR A 30 -1.42 -4.62 -1.06
N GLU A 31 -0.52 -5.60 -0.99
CA GLU A 31 0.30 -5.99 -2.15
C GLU A 31 -0.56 -6.47 -3.31
N PHE A 32 -1.56 -7.31 -3.02
CA PHE A 32 -2.46 -7.82 -4.05
C PHE A 32 -3.20 -6.67 -4.74
N ALA A 33 -3.81 -5.78 -3.97
CA ALA A 33 -4.56 -4.66 -4.52
C ALA A 33 -3.66 -3.75 -5.37
N TYR A 34 -2.46 -3.47 -4.90
CA TYR A 34 -1.52 -2.61 -5.61
C TYR A 34 -1.06 -3.26 -6.92
N THR A 35 -0.84 -4.56 -6.92
CA THR A 35 -0.33 -5.28 -8.08
C THR A 35 -1.38 -5.43 -9.17
N ILE A 36 -2.63 -5.78 -8.80
CA ILE A 36 -3.64 -6.11 -9.80
C ILE A 36 -4.56 -4.95 -10.15
N ASP A 37 -4.63 -3.91 -9.33
CA ASP A 37 -5.59 -2.83 -9.55
C ASP A 37 -4.97 -1.46 -9.23
N ARG A 38 -4.00 -1.08 -10.04
CA ARG A 38 -3.30 0.20 -9.89
C ARG A 38 -4.26 1.38 -10.05
N LYS A 39 -5.25 1.25 -10.90
CA LYS A 39 -6.25 2.32 -11.10
C LYS A 39 -7.03 2.60 -9.83
N TYR A 40 -7.42 1.54 -9.11
CA TYR A 40 -8.09 1.70 -7.83
C TYR A 40 -7.19 2.40 -6.83
N CYS A 41 -5.91 1.99 -6.78
CA CYS A 41 -4.94 2.62 -5.88
C CYS A 41 -4.77 4.10 -6.18
N ASN A 42 -4.65 4.46 -7.45
CA ASN A 42 -4.52 5.86 -7.86
C ASN A 42 -5.77 6.66 -7.49
N TRP A 43 -6.95 6.05 -7.66
CA TRP A 43 -8.20 6.67 -7.26
C TRP A 43 -8.24 6.89 -5.74
N CYS A 44 -7.79 5.91 -4.95
CA CYS A 44 -7.74 6.04 -3.50
C CYS A 44 -6.90 7.24 -3.06
N LEU A 45 -5.84 7.56 -3.79
CA LEU A 45 -4.98 8.71 -3.46
C LEU A 45 -5.67 10.05 -3.67
N THR A 46 -6.78 10.10 -4.40
CA THR A 46 -7.54 11.33 -4.60
C THR A 46 -8.53 11.61 -3.47
N LEU A 47 -8.73 10.64 -2.59
CA LEU A 47 -9.71 10.75 -1.51
C LEU A 47 -9.06 11.33 -0.25
N GLU A 48 -9.85 12.09 0.52
CA GLU A 48 -9.44 12.46 1.87
C GLU A 48 -9.57 11.22 2.76
N PRO A 49 -8.50 10.85 3.50
CA PRO A 49 -8.59 9.69 4.38
C PRO A 49 -9.51 9.99 5.57
N ARG A 50 -10.54 9.17 5.75
CA ARG A 50 -11.51 9.32 6.84
C ARG A 50 -11.31 8.33 7.96
N THR A 51 -10.52 7.28 7.70
CA THR A 51 -10.22 6.23 8.67
C THR A 51 -8.74 5.95 8.66
N PHE A 52 -8.26 5.35 9.73
CA PHE A 52 -6.87 4.90 9.78
C PHE A 52 -6.56 3.87 8.69
N LEU A 53 -7.52 2.98 8.40
CA LEU A 53 -7.33 1.97 7.37
C LEU A 53 -7.05 2.60 6.01
N MET A 54 -7.82 3.61 5.64
CA MET A 54 -7.63 4.31 4.38
C MET A 54 -6.31 5.07 4.36
N TYR A 55 -5.99 5.78 5.44
CA TYR A 55 -4.75 6.54 5.55
C TYR A 55 -3.53 5.64 5.43
N ASP A 56 -3.54 4.50 6.13
CA ASP A 56 -2.41 3.57 6.13
C ASP A 56 -2.19 2.97 4.74
N PHE A 57 -3.28 2.61 4.06
CA PHE A 57 -3.21 2.08 2.70
C PHE A 57 -2.67 3.12 1.72
N GLN A 58 -3.12 4.37 1.83
CA GLN A 58 -2.60 5.46 1.00
C GLN A 58 -1.10 5.65 1.19
N LYS A 59 -0.62 5.59 2.43
CA LYS A 59 0.81 5.67 2.72
C LYS A 59 1.59 4.55 2.04
N TYR A 60 1.06 3.33 2.07
CA TYR A 60 1.68 2.19 1.40
C TYR A 60 1.79 2.43 -0.11
N ILE A 61 0.71 2.89 -0.74
CA ILE A 61 0.69 3.16 -2.17
C ILE A 61 1.77 4.19 -2.54
N ILE A 62 1.88 5.26 -1.77
CA ILE A 62 2.86 6.30 -2.00
C ILE A 62 4.27 5.76 -1.90
N LYS A 63 4.55 4.98 -0.86
CA LYS A 63 5.88 4.37 -0.67
C LYS A 63 6.23 3.45 -1.83
N MET A 64 5.31 2.61 -2.25
CA MET A 64 5.53 1.69 -3.36
C MET A 64 5.83 2.45 -4.64
N SER A 65 5.08 3.51 -4.92
CA SER A 65 5.30 4.34 -6.10
C SER A 65 6.66 5.05 -6.06
N ASP A 66 7.05 5.54 -4.89
CA ASP A 66 8.34 6.22 -4.72
C ASP A 66 9.53 5.28 -4.98
N PHE A 67 9.36 3.99 -4.71
CA PHE A 67 10.38 3.00 -4.99
C PHE A 67 10.29 2.41 -6.39
N GLY A 68 9.34 2.86 -7.20
CA GLY A 68 9.20 2.43 -8.59
C GLY A 68 8.52 1.07 -8.78
N PHE A 69 7.77 0.61 -7.79
CA PHE A 69 7.03 -0.65 -7.90
C PHE A 69 5.63 -0.51 -8.51
#